data_098b34374abbaf3570f7726a22fc2281
#
_entry.id   098b34374abbaf3570f7726a22fc2281
#
_cell.length_a   1.000
_cell.length_b   1.000
_cell.length_c   1.000
_cell.angle_alpha   90.00
_cell.angle_beta   90.00
_cell.angle_gamma   90.00
#
_symmetry.space_group_name_H-M   'P 1'
#
loop_
_entity.id
_entity.type
_entity.pdbx_description
1 polymer ?
#
loop_
_entity_poly.entity_id
_entity_poly.type
_entity_poly.pdbx_seq_one_letter_code
_entity_poly.pdbx_strand_id
1 'polypeptide(L)'
;DGHEQFYKECADVSREFLHKACHPVTGLNADYTEFDGTPHSTRWMPAAFRYDSWRVPMNIAMDYTWYGKDKAWQEDYAKRFQNFLRSKGMDTYVDQYNLDGSTPDFILQAGPVKKLRHSIGLVSTAATASLVNKDKASLDFVHAVWNAKLEPYEDGYFDPYYDGLMYLFSIMHLSGKYQIIVPQSK
;
A
#
# COMPACT_ATOMS: atom_id res chain seq x y z
N ASP A 1 -11.53 -26.30 -11.67
CA ASP A 1 -11.05 -27.35 -10.77
C ASP A 1 -11.89 -27.53 -9.48
N GLY A 2 -13.15 -27.15 -9.46
CA GLY A 2 -14.10 -27.43 -8.35
C GLY A 2 -13.96 -26.54 -7.11
N HIS A 3 -12.98 -25.63 -7.03
CA HIS A 3 -12.76 -24.74 -5.89
C HIS A 3 -13.13 -23.28 -6.15
N GLU A 4 -13.78 -22.99 -7.27
CA GLU A 4 -14.07 -21.62 -7.68
C GLU A 4 -14.93 -20.86 -6.64
N GLN A 5 -15.94 -21.53 -6.09
CA GLN A 5 -16.81 -20.94 -5.08
C GLN A 5 -16.04 -20.61 -3.77
N PHE A 6 -15.17 -21.52 -3.34
CA PHE A 6 -14.30 -21.29 -2.17
C PHE A 6 -13.42 -20.04 -2.34
N TYR A 7 -12.77 -19.89 -3.50
CA TYR A 7 -11.92 -18.71 -3.75
C TYR A 7 -12.71 -17.41 -3.85
N LYS A 8 -13.94 -17.44 -4.38
CA LYS A 8 -14.83 -16.29 -4.37
C LYS A 8 -15.19 -15.87 -2.95
N GLU A 9 -15.55 -16.82 -2.10
CA GLU A 9 -15.85 -16.57 -0.68
C GLU A 9 -14.62 -16.02 0.06
N CYS A 10 -13.43 -16.58 -0.16
CA CYS A 10 -12.19 -16.05 0.40
C CYS A 10 -11.93 -14.59 -0.02
N ALA A 11 -12.19 -14.26 -1.28
CA ALA A 11 -12.02 -12.90 -1.77
C ALA A 11 -13.01 -11.92 -1.12
N ASP A 12 -14.27 -12.33 -0.93
CA ASP A 12 -15.28 -11.49 -0.29
C ASP A 12 -14.96 -11.27 1.20
N VAL A 13 -14.58 -12.33 1.92
CA VAL A 13 -14.10 -12.23 3.32
C VAL A 13 -12.87 -11.32 3.43
N SER A 14 -11.95 -11.39 2.47
CA SER A 14 -10.76 -10.54 2.45
C SER A 14 -11.10 -9.05 2.26
N ARG A 15 -12.11 -8.72 1.44
CA ARG A 15 -12.61 -7.34 1.29
C ARG A 15 -13.22 -6.83 2.59
N GLU A 16 -14.11 -7.61 3.22
CA GLU A 16 -14.69 -7.26 4.52
C GLU A 16 -13.63 -7.09 5.61
N PHE A 17 -12.59 -7.92 5.60
CA PHE A 17 -11.45 -7.78 6.51
C PHE A 17 -10.75 -6.43 6.32
N LEU A 18 -10.47 -6.01 5.08
CA LEU A 18 -9.83 -4.73 4.80
C LEU A 18 -10.66 -3.53 5.27
N HIS A 19 -12.01 -3.63 5.21
CA HIS A 19 -12.90 -2.61 5.78
C HIS A 19 -12.66 -2.38 7.28
N LYS A 20 -12.36 -3.44 8.02
CA LYS A 20 -12.11 -3.41 9.47
C LYS A 20 -10.68 -3.02 9.80
N ALA A 21 -9.71 -3.49 9.01
CA ALA A 21 -8.29 -3.32 9.27
C ALA A 21 -7.78 -1.92 8.91
N CYS A 22 -8.41 -1.23 7.94
CA CYS A 22 -7.98 0.09 7.51
C CYS A 22 -8.61 1.19 8.38
N HIS A 23 -7.76 2.09 8.89
CA HIS A 23 -8.22 3.19 9.75
C HIS A 23 -9.21 4.11 9.02
N PRO A 24 -10.36 4.47 9.66
CA PRO A 24 -11.47 5.13 8.96
C PRO A 24 -11.17 6.55 8.46
N VAL A 25 -10.13 7.21 8.99
CA VAL A 25 -9.76 8.57 8.60
C VAL A 25 -8.54 8.58 7.68
N THR A 26 -7.47 7.87 8.05
CA THR A 26 -6.20 7.92 7.32
C THR A 26 -6.10 6.89 6.20
N GLY A 27 -6.87 5.81 6.23
CA GLY A 27 -6.71 4.65 5.36
C GLY A 27 -5.51 3.76 5.72
N LEU A 28 -4.74 4.10 6.75
CA LEU A 28 -3.59 3.29 7.18
C LEU A 28 -4.06 1.99 7.83
N ASN A 29 -3.27 0.94 7.69
CA ASN A 29 -3.47 -0.34 8.36
C ASN A 29 -2.18 -0.78 9.05
N ALA A 30 -2.32 -1.61 10.08
CA ALA A 30 -1.14 -2.15 10.77
C ALA A 30 -0.42 -3.19 9.89
N ASP A 31 0.88 -3.33 10.12
CA ASP A 31 1.73 -4.36 9.53
C ASP A 31 1.31 -5.77 9.98
N TYR A 32 0.80 -5.92 11.20
CA TYR A 32 0.17 -7.13 11.71
C TYR A 32 -1.23 -6.83 12.26
N THR A 33 -2.16 -7.72 12.00
CA THR A 33 -3.59 -7.53 12.32
C THR A 33 -4.20 -8.86 12.71
N GLU A 34 -5.08 -8.86 13.70
CA GLU A 34 -5.94 -10.00 14.04
C GLU A 34 -6.99 -10.23 12.93
N PHE A 35 -7.61 -11.39 12.89
CA PHE A 35 -8.63 -11.72 11.88
C PHE A 35 -9.90 -10.88 11.95
N ASP A 36 -10.14 -10.21 13.07
CA ASP A 36 -11.26 -9.27 13.23
C ASP A 36 -10.95 -7.84 12.75
N GLY A 37 -9.71 -7.59 12.28
CA GLY A 37 -9.22 -6.29 11.84
C GLY A 37 -8.51 -5.48 12.93
N THR A 38 -8.47 -5.95 14.17
CA THR A 38 -7.76 -5.26 15.27
C THR A 38 -6.26 -5.26 15.03
N PRO A 39 -5.58 -4.11 15.17
CA PRO A 39 -4.11 -4.04 15.05
C PRO A 39 -3.42 -4.96 16.08
N HIS A 40 -2.50 -5.80 15.63
CA HIS A 40 -1.77 -6.72 16.48
C HIS A 40 -0.38 -6.18 16.82
N SER A 41 -0.11 -5.97 18.11
CA SER A 41 1.23 -5.67 18.62
C SER A 41 1.93 -6.96 19.04
N THR A 42 3.12 -7.18 18.53
CA THR A 42 3.96 -8.29 18.99
C THR A 42 4.61 -7.93 20.34
N ARG A 43 5.24 -8.92 21.01
CA ARG A 43 5.99 -8.66 22.25
C ARG A 43 7.06 -7.56 22.10
N TRP A 44 7.60 -7.40 20.88
CA TRP A 44 8.78 -6.56 20.64
C TRP A 44 8.46 -5.30 19.83
N MET A 45 7.27 -5.22 19.25
CA MET A 45 6.97 -4.21 18.26
C MET A 45 5.49 -3.81 18.32
N PRO A 46 5.19 -2.53 18.63
CA PRO A 46 3.83 -2.01 18.54
C PRO A 46 3.29 -2.09 17.12
N ALA A 47 1.98 -2.30 16.97
CA ALA A 47 1.32 -2.24 15.67
C ALA A 47 1.44 -0.83 15.08
N ALA A 48 1.81 -0.75 13.81
CA ALA A 48 1.91 0.52 13.08
C ALA A 48 1.79 0.28 11.57
N PHE A 49 1.55 1.33 10.82
CA PHE A 49 1.69 1.32 9.38
C PHE A 49 3.17 1.37 9.01
N ARG A 50 3.68 0.32 8.37
CA ARG A 50 5.06 0.22 7.89
C ARG A 50 5.24 -1.00 6.99
N TYR A 51 6.27 -0.99 6.13
CA TYR A 51 6.69 -2.13 5.28
C TYR A 51 5.55 -2.97 4.69
N ASP A 52 5.16 -4.05 5.35
CA ASP A 52 4.15 -4.98 4.85
C ASP A 52 2.78 -4.33 4.60
N SER A 53 2.45 -3.27 5.33
CA SER A 53 1.25 -2.47 5.11
C SER A 53 1.27 -1.72 3.78
N TRP A 54 2.43 -1.36 3.24
CA TRP A 54 2.53 -0.60 1.98
C TRP A 54 1.95 -1.35 0.78
N ARG A 55 1.87 -2.68 0.87
CA ARG A 55 1.27 -3.51 -0.19
C ARG A 55 -0.25 -3.39 -0.28
N VAL A 56 -0.91 -2.94 0.78
CA VAL A 56 -2.38 -2.88 0.82
C VAL A 56 -2.97 -1.98 -0.26
N PRO A 57 -2.54 -0.72 -0.47
CA PRO A 57 -3.06 0.11 -1.55
C PRO A 57 -2.85 -0.51 -2.94
N MET A 58 -1.73 -1.21 -3.17
CA MET A 58 -1.48 -1.92 -4.42
C MET A 58 -2.44 -3.10 -4.61
N ASN A 59 -2.69 -3.89 -3.56
CA ASN A 59 -3.61 -5.03 -3.61
C ASN A 59 -5.06 -4.57 -3.82
N ILE A 60 -5.47 -3.48 -3.17
CA ILE A 60 -6.80 -2.87 -3.38
C ILE A 60 -6.94 -2.37 -4.83
N ALA A 61 -5.91 -1.70 -5.37
CA ALA A 61 -5.92 -1.25 -6.76
C ALA A 61 -6.01 -2.41 -7.75
N MET A 62 -5.36 -3.53 -7.46
CA MET A 62 -5.43 -4.75 -8.25
C MET A 62 -6.84 -5.35 -8.22
N ASP A 63 -7.44 -5.52 -7.05
CA ASP A 63 -8.80 -6.03 -6.90
C ASP A 63 -9.84 -5.10 -7.58
N TYR A 64 -9.65 -3.80 -7.47
CA TYR A 64 -10.49 -2.81 -8.15
C TYR A 64 -10.43 -2.96 -9.67
N THR A 65 -9.24 -3.07 -10.24
CA THR A 65 -9.04 -3.11 -11.69
C THR A 65 -9.42 -4.45 -12.30
N TRP A 66 -9.20 -5.56 -11.60
CA TRP A 66 -9.48 -6.90 -12.12
C TRP A 66 -10.90 -7.38 -11.86
N TYR A 67 -11.46 -7.08 -10.68
CA TYR A 67 -12.74 -7.64 -10.26
C TYR A 67 -13.85 -6.60 -10.07
N GLY A 68 -13.52 -5.41 -9.57
CA GLY A 68 -14.47 -4.30 -9.42
C GLY A 68 -15.67 -4.60 -8.53
N LYS A 69 -15.50 -5.44 -7.50
CA LYS A 69 -16.60 -5.91 -6.64
C LYS A 69 -16.94 -4.98 -5.49
N ASP A 70 -16.00 -4.19 -5.01
CA ASP A 70 -16.12 -3.35 -3.81
C ASP A 70 -15.75 -1.88 -4.11
N LYS A 71 -16.15 -1.39 -5.28
CA LYS A 71 -15.68 -0.12 -5.84
C LYS A 71 -15.91 1.07 -4.91
N ALA A 72 -17.08 1.19 -4.30
CA ALA A 72 -17.40 2.37 -3.49
C ALA A 72 -16.46 2.52 -2.28
N TRP A 73 -16.21 1.44 -1.56
CA TRP A 73 -15.27 1.45 -0.44
C TRP A 73 -13.83 1.64 -0.90
N GLN A 74 -13.43 0.98 -1.99
CA GLN A 74 -12.07 1.07 -2.53
C GLN A 74 -11.74 2.50 -3.00
N GLU A 75 -12.69 3.19 -3.64
CA GLU A 75 -12.54 4.59 -4.05
C GLU A 75 -12.43 5.53 -2.83
N ASP A 76 -13.25 5.34 -1.81
CA ASP A 76 -13.16 6.08 -0.55
C ASP A 76 -11.84 5.80 0.18
N TYR A 77 -11.43 4.54 0.28
CA TYR A 77 -10.13 4.14 0.83
C TYR A 77 -8.97 4.85 0.13
N ALA A 78 -8.88 4.74 -1.19
CA ALA A 78 -7.79 5.31 -1.97
C ALA A 78 -7.72 6.83 -1.81
N LYS A 79 -8.87 7.51 -1.74
CA LYS A 79 -8.97 8.94 -1.48
C LYS A 79 -8.47 9.31 -0.08
N ARG A 80 -8.93 8.61 0.97
CA ARG A 80 -8.48 8.84 2.37
C ARG A 80 -6.98 8.63 2.49
N PHE A 81 -6.46 7.52 1.98
CA PHE A 81 -5.05 7.16 2.04
C PHE A 81 -4.16 8.21 1.34
N GLN A 82 -4.47 8.58 0.12
CA GLN A 82 -3.69 9.59 -0.60
C GLN A 82 -3.83 10.98 0.00
N ASN A 83 -5.01 11.38 0.47
CA ASN A 83 -5.20 12.66 1.17
C ASN A 83 -4.37 12.73 2.45
N PHE A 84 -4.31 11.61 3.21
CA PHE A 84 -3.44 11.53 4.38
C PHE A 84 -1.98 11.74 4.01
N LEU A 85 -1.42 10.98 3.07
CA LEU A 85 -0.02 11.14 2.64
C LEU A 85 0.26 12.55 2.12
N ARG A 86 -0.63 13.10 1.31
CA ARG A 86 -0.54 14.49 0.81
C ARG A 86 -0.50 15.51 1.95
N SER A 87 -1.28 15.31 3.03
CA SER A 87 -1.27 16.20 4.19
C SER A 87 0.08 16.24 4.91
N LYS A 88 0.92 15.21 4.71
CA LYS A 88 2.29 15.13 5.23
C LYS A 88 3.34 15.73 4.27
N GLY A 89 2.91 16.16 3.07
CA GLY A 89 3.75 16.70 2.02
C GLY A 89 4.19 15.65 1.00
N MET A 90 4.06 15.94 -0.30
CA MET A 90 4.32 14.95 -1.36
C MET A 90 5.75 14.42 -1.38
N ASP A 91 6.73 15.25 -1.00
CA ASP A 91 8.15 14.90 -0.97
C ASP A 91 8.67 14.56 0.44
N THR A 92 7.78 14.58 1.45
CA THR A 92 8.19 14.50 2.86
C THR A 92 7.44 13.49 3.71
N TYR A 93 6.35 12.89 3.22
CA TYR A 93 5.71 11.79 3.94
C TYR A 93 6.70 10.63 4.11
N VAL A 94 6.58 9.93 5.23
CA VAL A 94 7.57 8.95 5.65
C VAL A 94 6.98 7.53 5.68
N ASP A 95 7.84 6.58 5.85
CA ASP A 95 7.62 5.14 5.69
C ASP A 95 6.94 4.46 6.88
N GLN A 96 6.80 5.14 8.02
CA GLN A 96 6.15 4.59 9.22
C GLN A 96 5.28 5.64 9.91
N TYR A 97 4.07 5.22 10.33
CA TYR A 97 3.09 6.01 11.07
C TYR A 97 2.33 5.14 12.06
N ASN A 98 1.88 5.74 13.18
CA ASN A 98 0.73 5.20 13.89
C ASN A 98 -0.50 5.28 13.01
N LEU A 99 -1.54 4.48 13.27
CA LEU A 99 -2.71 4.42 12.37
C LEU A 99 -3.50 5.73 12.33
N ASP A 100 -3.44 6.54 13.39
CA ASP A 100 -4.03 7.88 13.44
C ASP A 100 -3.23 8.93 12.63
N GLY A 101 -2.06 8.54 12.10
CA GLY A 101 -1.17 9.39 11.32
C GLY A 101 -0.16 10.18 12.14
N SER A 102 -0.04 9.94 13.43
CA SER A 102 1.04 10.48 14.24
C SER A 102 2.37 9.76 13.99
N THR A 103 3.48 10.40 14.33
CA THR A 103 4.81 9.78 14.27
C THR A 103 4.91 8.68 15.34
N PRO A 104 5.35 7.47 15.03
CA PRO A 104 5.48 6.41 16.01
C PRO A 104 6.68 6.62 16.93
N ASP A 105 6.51 6.33 18.23
CA ASP A 105 7.63 6.33 19.20
C ASP A 105 8.63 5.20 18.88
N PHE A 106 8.12 4.07 18.40
CA PHE A 106 8.93 2.94 17.94
C PHE A 106 9.12 3.02 16.44
N ILE A 107 10.36 3.20 16.00
CA ILE A 107 10.75 3.15 14.58
C ILE A 107 11.44 1.81 14.35
N LEU A 108 10.90 1.01 13.43
CA LEU A 108 11.56 -0.20 12.99
C LEU A 108 12.76 0.19 12.11
N GLN A 109 13.95 -0.17 12.56
CA GLN A 109 15.17 0.20 11.86
C GLN A 109 15.38 -0.68 10.63
N ALA A 110 15.56 -0.02 9.49
CA ALA A 110 16.12 -0.62 8.29
C ALA A 110 17.42 0.14 7.92
N GLY A 111 18.50 -0.60 7.65
CA GLY A 111 19.79 -0.01 7.33
C GLY A 111 20.59 0.46 8.55
N PRO A 112 21.68 1.24 8.31
CA PRO A 112 22.67 1.57 9.34
C PRO A 112 22.16 2.56 10.39
N VAL A 113 21.17 3.38 10.05
CA VAL A 113 20.66 4.44 10.91
C VAL A 113 19.18 4.25 11.19
N LYS A 114 18.78 4.39 12.44
CA LYS A 114 17.37 4.38 12.85
C LYS A 114 16.74 5.73 12.49
N LYS A 115 16.03 5.80 11.38
CA LYS A 115 15.30 7.00 10.95
C LYS A 115 14.10 6.64 10.08
N LEU A 116 13.15 7.58 9.99
CA LEU A 116 12.08 7.56 9.01
C LEU A 116 12.59 8.04 7.65
N ARG A 117 12.11 7.43 6.56
CA ARG A 117 12.53 7.79 5.20
C ARG A 117 11.32 8.04 4.31
N HIS A 118 11.48 8.86 3.32
CA HIS A 118 10.56 8.93 2.18
C HIS A 118 10.84 7.74 1.25
N SER A 119 10.37 6.54 1.66
CA SER A 119 10.73 5.28 1.01
C SER A 119 10.12 5.14 -0.37
N ILE A 120 10.95 4.75 -1.36
CA ILE A 120 10.49 4.51 -2.72
C ILE A 120 9.47 3.36 -2.80
N GLY A 121 9.53 2.40 -1.90
CA GLY A 121 8.54 1.33 -1.80
C GLY A 121 7.16 1.89 -1.49
N LEU A 122 7.04 2.78 -0.49
CA LEU A 122 5.78 3.45 -0.16
C LEU A 122 5.37 4.44 -1.25
N VAL A 123 6.28 5.24 -1.80
CA VAL A 123 6.00 6.17 -2.92
C VAL A 123 5.38 5.40 -4.09
N SER A 124 5.93 4.26 -4.40
CA SER A 124 5.49 3.42 -5.52
C SER A 124 4.10 2.83 -5.29
N THR A 125 3.87 2.22 -4.13
CA THR A 125 2.58 1.60 -3.83
C THR A 125 1.47 2.64 -3.61
N ALA A 126 1.79 3.81 -3.03
CA ALA A 126 0.86 4.92 -2.92
C ALA A 126 0.37 5.44 -4.29
N ALA A 127 1.23 5.39 -5.30
CA ALA A 127 0.86 5.78 -6.66
C ALA A 127 -0.15 4.81 -7.29
N THR A 128 -0.16 3.53 -6.94
CA THR A 128 -1.15 2.58 -7.48
C THR A 128 -2.57 2.90 -7.02
N ALA A 129 -2.76 3.55 -5.86
CA ALA A 129 -4.07 4.04 -5.43
C ALA A 129 -4.67 5.05 -6.41
N SER A 130 -3.88 5.69 -7.30
CA SER A 130 -4.36 6.58 -8.35
C SER A 130 -5.13 5.85 -9.47
N LEU A 131 -5.03 4.52 -9.57
CA LEU A 131 -5.90 3.72 -10.44
C LEU A 131 -7.34 3.67 -9.90
N VAL A 132 -7.52 3.93 -8.62
CA VAL A 132 -8.79 3.84 -7.87
C VAL A 132 -9.33 5.22 -7.52
N ASN A 133 -8.48 6.12 -7.00
CA ASN A 133 -8.85 7.49 -6.66
C ASN A 133 -9.07 8.32 -7.93
N LYS A 134 -10.29 8.86 -8.11
CA LYS A 134 -10.69 9.64 -9.29
C LYS A 134 -10.35 11.12 -9.19
N ASP A 135 -9.83 11.62 -8.08
CA ASP A 135 -9.47 13.01 -7.92
C ASP A 135 -8.24 13.35 -8.79
N LYS A 136 -8.26 14.49 -9.49
CA LYS A 136 -7.12 14.92 -10.32
C LYS A 136 -5.81 14.99 -9.54
N ALA A 137 -5.89 15.39 -8.27
CA ALA A 137 -4.75 15.44 -7.38
C ALA A 137 -4.04 14.10 -7.18
N SER A 138 -4.71 12.96 -7.44
CA SER A 138 -4.08 11.63 -7.36
C SER A 138 -2.94 11.47 -8.37
N LEU A 139 -2.94 12.22 -9.47
CA LEU A 139 -1.87 12.18 -10.49
C LEU A 139 -0.51 12.64 -9.94
N ASP A 140 -0.48 13.45 -8.88
CA ASP A 140 0.78 13.86 -8.26
C ASP A 140 1.56 12.66 -7.74
N PHE A 141 0.87 11.61 -7.24
CA PHE A 141 1.52 10.36 -6.82
C PHE A 141 2.10 9.58 -8.00
N VAL A 142 1.43 9.60 -9.16
CA VAL A 142 1.96 8.99 -10.39
C VAL A 142 3.21 9.73 -10.85
N HIS A 143 3.19 11.07 -10.80
CA HIS A 143 4.37 11.89 -11.12
C HIS A 143 5.52 11.63 -10.11
N ALA A 144 5.20 11.51 -8.83
CA ALA A 144 6.19 11.21 -7.81
C ALA A 144 6.94 9.89 -8.09
N VAL A 145 6.22 8.80 -8.35
CA VAL A 145 6.86 7.51 -8.66
C VAL A 145 7.59 7.54 -10.00
N TRP A 146 7.08 8.26 -11.02
CA TRP A 146 7.74 8.39 -12.32
C TRP A 146 9.10 9.10 -12.22
N ASN A 147 9.19 10.10 -11.34
CA ASN A 147 10.41 10.87 -11.11
C ASN A 147 11.32 10.25 -10.03
N ALA A 148 10.82 9.25 -9.30
CA ALA A 148 11.59 8.61 -8.25
C ALA A 148 12.80 7.85 -8.82
N LYS A 149 13.90 7.87 -8.08
CA LYS A 149 15.13 7.15 -8.44
C LYS A 149 15.34 5.99 -7.49
N LEU A 150 15.57 4.82 -8.06
CA LEU A 150 15.93 3.63 -7.30
C LEU A 150 17.43 3.65 -7.03
N GLU A 151 17.85 4.40 -6.02
CA GLU A 151 19.24 4.62 -5.63
C GLU A 151 19.37 4.61 -4.09
N PRO A 152 20.58 4.45 -3.53
CA PRO A 152 20.80 4.52 -2.10
C PRO A 152 20.33 5.86 -1.51
N TYR A 153 19.71 5.80 -0.31
CA TYR A 153 19.35 6.98 0.46
C TYR A 153 20.63 7.71 0.95
N GLU A 154 20.49 8.95 1.41
CA GLU A 154 21.62 9.77 1.91
C GLU A 154 22.44 9.10 3.01
N ASP A 155 21.82 8.21 3.80
CA ASP A 155 22.49 7.44 4.86
C ASP A 155 23.15 6.15 4.36
N GLY A 156 23.18 5.93 3.05
CA GLY A 156 23.74 4.75 2.39
C GLY A 156 22.85 3.50 2.43
N TYR A 157 21.68 3.56 3.06
CA TYR A 157 20.73 2.44 3.00
C TYR A 157 20.17 2.28 1.60
N PHE A 158 20.07 1.04 1.14
CA PHE A 158 19.47 0.69 -0.14
C PHE A 158 18.84 -0.71 -0.04
N ASP A 159 17.59 -0.82 -0.39
CA ASP A 159 16.88 -2.10 -0.48
C ASP A 159 16.41 -2.38 -1.92
N PRO A 160 17.30 -2.92 -2.78
CA PRO A 160 16.93 -3.23 -4.16
C PRO A 160 15.93 -4.38 -4.26
N TYR A 161 15.81 -5.22 -3.23
CA TYR A 161 14.87 -6.32 -3.21
C TYR A 161 13.45 -5.83 -2.88
N TYR A 162 13.22 -5.30 -1.68
CA TYR A 162 11.87 -4.92 -1.25
C TYR A 162 11.37 -3.67 -1.96
N ASP A 163 12.10 -2.58 -1.86
CA ASP A 163 11.76 -1.30 -2.53
C ASP A 163 11.75 -1.49 -4.06
N GLY A 164 12.72 -2.22 -4.62
CA GLY A 164 12.80 -2.47 -6.05
C GLY A 164 11.64 -3.29 -6.60
N LEU A 165 11.19 -4.32 -5.87
CA LEU A 165 10.00 -5.10 -6.27
C LEU A 165 8.71 -4.28 -6.14
N MET A 166 8.55 -3.49 -5.08
CA MET A 166 7.39 -2.59 -4.94
C MET A 166 7.36 -1.57 -6.08
N TYR A 167 8.49 -0.99 -6.45
CA TYR A 167 8.62 -0.08 -7.59
C TYR A 167 8.24 -0.77 -8.90
N LEU A 168 8.82 -1.94 -9.20
CA LEU A 168 8.54 -2.70 -10.42
C LEU A 168 7.06 -3.02 -10.56
N PHE A 169 6.45 -3.63 -9.55
CA PHE A 169 5.04 -4.01 -9.60
C PHE A 169 4.12 -2.80 -9.70
N SER A 170 4.43 -1.70 -9.02
CA SER A 170 3.66 -0.46 -9.11
C SER A 170 3.71 0.14 -10.52
N ILE A 171 4.86 0.18 -11.17
CA ILE A 171 4.98 0.64 -12.56
C ILE A 171 4.21 -0.29 -13.51
N MET A 172 4.26 -1.60 -13.30
CA MET A 172 3.48 -2.55 -14.10
C MET A 172 1.97 -2.32 -13.95
N HIS A 173 1.49 -2.07 -12.72
CA HIS A 173 0.08 -1.71 -12.48
C HIS A 173 -0.31 -0.42 -13.19
N LEU A 174 0.44 0.66 -12.95
CA LEU A 174 0.18 1.99 -13.51
C LEU A 174 0.22 2.01 -15.05
N SER A 175 1.08 1.20 -15.65
CA SER A 175 1.18 1.07 -17.11
C SER A 175 0.09 0.19 -17.74
N GLY A 176 -0.76 -0.47 -16.93
CA GLY A 176 -1.76 -1.44 -17.39
C GLY A 176 -1.17 -2.76 -17.91
N LYS A 177 0.11 -3.05 -17.62
CA LYS A 177 0.79 -4.29 -18.05
C LYS A 177 0.67 -5.42 -17.04
N TYR A 178 0.21 -5.14 -15.82
CA TYR A 178 -0.05 -6.16 -14.82
C TYR A 178 -1.47 -6.71 -15.00
N GLN A 179 -1.58 -7.82 -15.71
CA GLN A 179 -2.85 -8.38 -16.15
C GLN A 179 -2.95 -9.87 -15.83
N ILE A 180 -4.18 -10.35 -15.67
CA ILE A 180 -4.45 -11.79 -15.64
C ILE A 180 -4.25 -12.34 -17.05
N ILE A 181 -3.32 -13.26 -17.20
CA ILE A 181 -3.07 -13.96 -18.46
C ILE A 181 -3.87 -15.26 -18.45
N VAL A 182 -4.91 -15.33 -19.27
CA VAL A 182 -5.69 -16.55 -19.46
C VAL A 182 -5.03 -17.35 -20.59
N PRO A 183 -4.60 -18.61 -20.35
CA PRO A 183 -4.07 -19.47 -21.41
C PRO A 183 -5.12 -19.64 -22.51
N GLN A 184 -4.71 -19.45 -23.77
CA GLN A 184 -5.58 -19.78 -24.89
C GLN A 184 -5.70 -21.30 -24.97
N SER A 185 -6.94 -21.82 -25.00
CA SER A 185 -7.18 -23.22 -25.31
C SER A 185 -6.65 -23.51 -26.75
N LYS A 186 -5.74 -24.46 -26.82
CA LYS A 186 -5.29 -24.98 -28.15
C LYS A 186 -6.41 -25.72 -28.82
#